data_39e77e4e1924757428df0969a84de7ff
#
_entry.id   39e77e4e1924757428df0969a84de7ff
#
_cell.length_a   1.000
_cell.length_b   1.000
_cell.length_c   1.000
_cell.angle_alpha   90.00
_cell.angle_beta   90.00
_cell.angle_gamma   90.00
#
_symmetry.space_group_name_H-M   'P 1'
#
loop_
_entity.id
_entity.type
_entity.pdbx_description
1 polymer ?
#
loop_
_entity_poly.entity_id
_entity_poly.type
_entity_poly.pdbx_seq_one_letter_code
_entity_poly.pdbx_strand_id
1 'polypeptide(L)'
;MKKNAVSRLKKIFCNHVFKPLTVTTLACVPLTALAQSLPASLYAPGTTDLPSTIQQTIISNPNVNAAWANFSASGSDVRVAKGNYLPSIDISAGVGRQDQQNDGRGSYSSDFAELTLTQMVFDGFATRNEVERLDRTRLIAYFELLGASEEVTLEAFQTYLDVLRYREMVRLAQDNYREHQRVFAQIEERALSGAGRGVDLEQISGRLALAESNLMTEASNLHDVTARYQRIVGELPPQNMSPAPSLADELPADVNQAVEMAFEGNPEFHAAIENIAVQRAEQGAAKAAFMPRLDIQGRTGTNNQDDSIAGRSDEHSIQLVASMNLYRGGSDSAAFDAATTRIEQAVSQRETACTNVRQTTQIAYNDTQRLREQLSYLNEHRQSINRVRGAYQQQFDIGQRTLLDVLDSENEYFEASRAYANAEFDLTLAQARTLAAMGQLMHTLEVVRDDIPTLAELGYDDATLSAEMACGTEGPRGFNLEDFTRGISSLPTRADMLTSASVGSEQPVIMSQPQESALSSKAERSPAAEIGLYIQVASLSAIERAEQLSDQLSDKLGSDSRVYAHAGNYRVQIGPVPSLTDAQQLQQTLQDMGYGDAFVTNG
;
A
#
# COMPACT_ATOMS: atom_id res chain seq x y z
N MET A 1 -43.64 -19.57 -51.79
CA MET A 1 -42.30 -19.83 -52.42
C MET A 1 -41.29 -20.04 -51.33
N LYS A 2 -41.04 -21.30 -51.05
CA LYS A 2 -40.04 -21.80 -50.06
C LYS A 2 -38.66 -21.91 -50.73
N LYS A 3 -37.58 -21.89 -49.91
CA LYS A 3 -36.16 -22.13 -50.19
C LYS A 3 -35.36 -20.87 -50.54
N ASN A 4 -34.59 -20.41 -49.51
CA ASN A 4 -33.19 -19.98 -49.60
C ASN A 4 -32.75 -19.24 -48.33
N ALA A 5 -32.67 -19.94 -47.20
CA ALA A 5 -32.10 -19.42 -45.94
C ALA A 5 -31.31 -20.47 -45.12
N VAL A 6 -30.66 -21.45 -45.78
CA VAL A 6 -29.88 -22.50 -45.09
C VAL A 6 -28.52 -22.75 -45.76
N SER A 7 -27.91 -21.77 -46.40
CA SER A 7 -26.66 -21.97 -47.16
C SER A 7 -25.49 -21.06 -46.79
N ARG A 8 -25.44 -20.46 -45.57
CA ARG A 8 -24.27 -19.63 -45.18
C ARG A 8 -23.63 -19.96 -43.84
N LEU A 9 -23.78 -21.18 -43.33
CA LEU A 9 -23.17 -21.61 -42.06
C LEU A 9 -22.39 -22.92 -42.18
N LYS A 10 -21.59 -23.08 -43.25
CA LYS A 10 -20.66 -24.21 -43.41
C LYS A 10 -19.43 -23.81 -44.23
N LYS A 11 -18.59 -22.91 -43.73
CA LYS A 11 -17.24 -22.67 -44.30
C LYS A 11 -16.34 -21.91 -43.30
N ILE A 12 -16.18 -22.41 -42.09
CA ILE A 12 -15.05 -22.03 -41.22
C ILE A 12 -14.76 -23.26 -40.33
N PHE A 13 -14.24 -24.31 -40.93
CA PHE A 13 -13.48 -25.37 -40.22
C PHE A 13 -12.78 -26.22 -41.28
N CYS A 14 -11.50 -26.19 -41.32
CA CYS A 14 -10.47 -26.99 -41.95
C CYS A 14 -9.47 -26.14 -42.71
N ASN A 15 -8.36 -25.84 -42.09
CA ASN A 15 -7.02 -25.91 -42.70
C ASN A 15 -5.97 -25.58 -41.60
N HIS A 16 -5.50 -26.61 -40.93
CA HIS A 16 -4.15 -26.61 -40.38
C HIS A 16 -3.42 -27.85 -40.86
N VAL A 17 -2.67 -27.62 -41.92
CA VAL A 17 -1.74 -28.55 -42.53
C VAL A 17 -0.44 -28.56 -41.70
N PHE A 18 -0.01 -29.77 -41.33
CA PHE A 18 1.31 -30.12 -40.84
C PHE A 18 2.43 -29.57 -41.73
N LYS A 19 3.47 -29.02 -41.13
CA LYS A 19 4.79 -28.82 -41.75
C LYS A 19 5.88 -29.58 -40.94
N PRO A 20 6.84 -30.16 -41.65
CA PRO A 20 7.77 -31.13 -41.05
C PRO A 20 8.97 -30.48 -40.35
N LEU A 21 9.48 -31.26 -39.39
CA LEU A 21 10.69 -31.07 -38.61
C LEU A 21 11.93 -31.01 -39.50
N THR A 22 12.67 -29.90 -39.46
CA THR A 22 14.04 -29.84 -40.01
C THR A 22 15.04 -29.88 -38.84
N VAL A 23 15.86 -30.94 -38.84
CA VAL A 23 17.04 -31.11 -38.01
C VAL A 23 18.09 -30.10 -38.47
N THR A 24 18.58 -29.28 -37.55
CA THR A 24 19.75 -28.42 -37.82
C THR A 24 20.83 -28.67 -36.78
N THR A 25 21.98 -28.90 -37.30
CA THR A 25 23.28 -29.29 -36.76
C THR A 25 23.80 -28.41 -35.63
N LEU A 26 24.40 -29.12 -34.66
CA LEU A 26 25.19 -28.62 -33.54
C LEU A 26 26.44 -27.88 -34.06
N ALA A 27 26.55 -26.58 -33.79
CA ALA A 27 27.79 -25.83 -33.96
C ALA A 27 28.41 -25.56 -32.59
N CYS A 28 29.61 -26.09 -32.36
CA CYS A 28 30.46 -25.76 -31.23
C CYS A 28 30.83 -24.27 -31.26
N VAL A 29 30.51 -23.54 -30.19
CA VAL A 29 31.02 -22.19 -29.92
C VAL A 29 31.97 -22.25 -28.72
N PRO A 30 33.15 -21.57 -28.77
CA PRO A 30 34.15 -21.68 -27.74
C PRO A 30 33.80 -20.95 -26.45
N LEU A 31 34.19 -21.55 -25.33
CA LEU A 31 34.14 -20.95 -23.99
C LEU A 31 34.94 -19.65 -23.96
N THR A 32 34.24 -18.54 -23.80
CA THR A 32 34.87 -17.26 -23.41
C THR A 32 34.25 -16.78 -22.10
N ALA A 33 35.12 -16.60 -21.11
CA ALA A 33 35.05 -15.80 -19.90
C ALA A 33 33.69 -15.72 -19.19
N LEU A 34 33.55 -16.43 -18.08
CA LEU A 34 32.53 -16.29 -17.06
C LEU A 34 32.62 -14.90 -16.40
N ALA A 35 31.90 -13.95 -16.95
CA ALA A 35 31.28 -12.92 -16.12
C ALA A 35 30.16 -13.63 -15.35
N GLN A 36 30.21 -13.67 -14.02
CA GLN A 36 29.20 -14.26 -13.17
C GLN A 36 27.89 -13.45 -13.33
N SER A 37 27.07 -13.84 -14.29
CA SER A 37 25.73 -13.32 -14.46
C SER A 37 24.81 -14.05 -13.47
N LEU A 38 24.05 -13.29 -12.71
CA LEU A 38 22.89 -13.78 -11.95
C LEU A 38 22.04 -14.71 -12.86
N PRO A 39 21.36 -15.72 -12.32
CA PRO A 39 20.67 -16.73 -13.13
C PRO A 39 19.67 -16.08 -14.10
N ALA A 40 19.84 -16.36 -15.39
CA ALA A 40 19.03 -15.80 -16.50
C ALA A 40 17.51 -16.04 -16.36
N SER A 41 17.08 -16.87 -15.43
CA SER A 41 15.68 -17.15 -15.12
C SER A 41 14.95 -16.03 -14.38
N LEU A 42 15.67 -15.03 -13.84
CA LEU A 42 15.11 -13.94 -13.06
C LEU A 42 14.95 -12.63 -13.84
N TYR A 43 15.36 -12.57 -15.13
CA TYR A 43 15.43 -11.32 -15.88
C TYR A 43 14.89 -11.47 -17.30
N ALA A 44 14.18 -10.41 -17.76
CA ALA A 44 13.92 -10.22 -19.18
C ALA A 44 15.13 -9.57 -19.88
N PRO A 45 15.39 -9.85 -21.16
CA PRO A 45 16.42 -9.11 -21.91
C PRO A 45 15.96 -7.67 -22.15
N GLY A 46 16.86 -6.71 -21.99
CA GLY A 46 16.57 -5.30 -22.29
C GLY A 46 17.04 -4.32 -21.20
N THR A 47 16.71 -3.06 -21.44
CA THR A 47 16.90 -1.93 -20.51
C THR A 47 15.55 -1.26 -20.32
N THR A 48 15.26 -0.80 -19.11
CA THR A 48 14.07 0.02 -18.82
C THR A 48 14.41 1.14 -17.85
N ASP A 49 13.63 2.19 -17.89
CA ASP A 49 13.56 3.23 -16.89
C ASP A 49 12.26 3.17 -16.10
N LEU A 50 12.22 3.90 -15.00
CA LEU A 50 11.08 3.89 -14.10
C LEU A 50 9.80 4.46 -14.73
N PRO A 51 9.80 5.66 -15.40
CA PRO A 51 8.59 6.20 -16.01
C PRO A 51 7.98 5.27 -17.05
N SER A 52 8.81 4.69 -17.94
CA SER A 52 8.33 3.73 -18.95
C SER A 52 7.70 2.48 -18.34
N THR A 53 8.30 1.96 -17.27
CA THR A 53 7.76 0.80 -16.54
C THR A 53 6.41 1.13 -15.91
N ILE A 54 6.28 2.30 -15.28
CA ILE A 54 5.03 2.73 -14.66
C ILE A 54 3.97 2.99 -15.72
N GLN A 55 4.31 3.67 -16.81
CA GLN A 55 3.40 3.92 -17.93
C GLN A 55 2.80 2.62 -18.48
N GLN A 56 3.64 1.62 -18.72
CA GLN A 56 3.19 0.31 -19.16
C GLN A 56 2.29 -0.36 -18.12
N THR A 57 2.65 -0.24 -16.83
CA THR A 57 1.91 -0.85 -15.71
C THR A 57 0.50 -0.26 -15.62
N ILE A 58 0.33 1.06 -15.65
CA ILE A 58 -0.97 1.72 -15.55
C ILE A 58 -1.90 1.30 -16.70
N ILE A 59 -1.37 1.16 -17.91
CA ILE A 59 -2.17 0.76 -19.07
C ILE A 59 -2.61 -0.71 -18.96
N SER A 60 -1.77 -1.59 -18.41
CA SER A 60 -2.02 -3.03 -18.40
C SER A 60 -2.64 -3.55 -17.10
N ASN A 61 -2.56 -2.78 -16.00
CA ASN A 61 -2.97 -3.23 -14.67
C ASN A 61 -4.48 -3.48 -14.57
N PRO A 62 -4.90 -4.68 -14.09
CA PRO A 62 -6.32 -5.03 -13.99
C PRO A 62 -7.12 -4.11 -13.04
N ASN A 63 -6.51 -3.59 -11.96
CA ASN A 63 -7.21 -2.71 -11.01
C ASN A 63 -7.55 -1.36 -11.65
N VAL A 64 -6.59 -0.76 -12.38
CA VAL A 64 -6.83 0.48 -13.12
C VAL A 64 -7.87 0.27 -14.22
N ASN A 65 -7.79 -0.86 -14.95
CA ASN A 65 -8.76 -1.20 -15.97
C ASN A 65 -10.17 -1.45 -15.41
N ALA A 66 -10.28 -2.02 -14.21
CA ALA A 66 -11.55 -2.19 -13.51
C ALA A 66 -12.14 -0.83 -13.10
N ALA A 67 -11.33 0.09 -12.55
CA ALA A 67 -11.75 1.44 -12.21
C ALA A 67 -12.18 2.24 -13.46
N TRP A 68 -11.44 2.11 -14.57
CA TRP A 68 -11.83 2.67 -15.87
C TRP A 68 -13.17 2.14 -16.36
N ALA A 69 -13.40 0.82 -16.26
CA ALA A 69 -14.66 0.23 -16.66
C ALA A 69 -15.83 0.74 -15.79
N ASN A 70 -15.62 0.91 -14.47
CA ASN A 70 -16.59 1.51 -13.55
C ASN A 70 -16.93 2.95 -13.94
N PHE A 71 -15.91 3.78 -14.19
CA PHE A 71 -16.11 5.15 -14.68
C PHE A 71 -16.87 5.19 -16.02
N SER A 72 -16.54 4.32 -16.95
CA SER A 72 -17.23 4.22 -18.26
C SER A 72 -18.68 3.76 -18.12
N ALA A 73 -18.95 2.80 -17.22
CA ALA A 73 -20.28 2.33 -16.89
C ALA A 73 -21.14 3.43 -16.26
N SER A 74 -20.61 4.17 -15.27
CA SER A 74 -21.31 5.28 -14.62
C SER A 74 -21.72 6.38 -15.62
N GLY A 75 -20.90 6.65 -16.64
CA GLY A 75 -21.27 7.53 -17.74
C GLY A 75 -22.46 7.01 -18.57
N SER A 76 -22.63 5.69 -18.64
CA SER A 76 -23.79 5.08 -19.29
C SER A 76 -25.05 5.18 -18.40
N ASP A 77 -24.89 5.04 -17.09
CA ASP A 77 -25.99 5.17 -16.12
C ASP A 77 -26.60 6.59 -16.14
N VAL A 78 -25.75 7.62 -16.28
CA VAL A 78 -26.22 9.00 -16.51
C VAL A 78 -27.07 9.09 -17.77
N ARG A 79 -26.67 8.42 -18.88
CA ARG A 79 -27.48 8.40 -20.13
C ARG A 79 -28.80 7.66 -19.96
N VAL A 80 -28.81 6.57 -19.17
CA VAL A 80 -30.04 5.84 -18.81
C VAL A 80 -31.00 6.75 -18.07
N ALA A 81 -30.53 7.47 -17.04
CA ALA A 81 -31.37 8.42 -16.30
C ALA A 81 -31.90 9.56 -17.18
N LYS A 82 -31.04 10.13 -18.07
CA LYS A 82 -31.45 11.14 -19.05
C LYS A 82 -32.50 10.61 -20.05
N GLY A 83 -32.52 9.30 -20.31
CA GLY A 83 -33.55 8.65 -21.11
C GLY A 83 -34.97 8.84 -20.57
N ASN A 84 -35.13 9.01 -19.25
CA ASN A 84 -36.44 9.26 -18.62
C ASN A 84 -37.07 10.62 -19.00
N TYR A 85 -36.30 11.55 -19.58
CA TYR A 85 -36.84 12.78 -20.17
C TYR A 85 -37.46 12.56 -21.54
N LEU A 86 -37.20 11.44 -22.20
CA LEU A 86 -37.70 11.12 -23.53
C LEU A 86 -38.96 10.25 -23.41
N PRO A 87 -39.82 10.22 -24.48
CA PRO A 87 -40.98 9.36 -24.47
C PRO A 87 -40.58 7.87 -24.49
N SER A 88 -41.28 7.04 -23.70
CA SER A 88 -41.25 5.58 -23.89
C SER A 88 -42.33 5.16 -24.90
N ILE A 89 -42.02 4.17 -25.69
CA ILE A 89 -42.95 3.53 -26.62
C ILE A 89 -42.96 2.04 -26.34
N ASP A 90 -44.09 1.57 -25.86
CA ASP A 90 -44.28 0.19 -25.43
C ASP A 90 -45.30 -0.49 -26.31
N ILE A 91 -45.00 -1.73 -26.75
CA ILE A 91 -45.99 -2.58 -27.44
C ILE A 91 -46.32 -3.77 -26.56
N SER A 92 -47.61 -4.00 -26.35
CA SER A 92 -48.14 -5.16 -25.65
C SER A 92 -49.10 -5.92 -26.53
N ALA A 93 -48.99 -7.24 -26.57
CA ALA A 93 -49.92 -8.10 -27.28
C ALA A 93 -50.14 -9.38 -26.49
N GLY A 94 -51.34 -9.84 -26.44
CA GLY A 94 -51.71 -11.03 -25.71
C GLY A 94 -52.86 -11.77 -26.32
N VAL A 95 -52.85 -13.09 -26.11
CA VAL A 95 -54.00 -13.97 -26.44
C VAL A 95 -54.38 -14.70 -25.15
N GLY A 96 -55.67 -14.80 -24.88
CA GLY A 96 -56.15 -15.41 -23.67
C GLY A 96 -57.53 -16.01 -23.83
N ARG A 97 -57.94 -16.77 -22.83
CA ARG A 97 -59.31 -17.22 -22.64
C ARG A 97 -59.82 -16.68 -21.35
N GLN A 98 -60.94 -15.98 -21.41
CA GLN A 98 -61.62 -15.42 -20.23
C GLN A 98 -62.96 -16.15 -20.02
N ASP A 99 -63.25 -16.47 -18.75
CA ASP A 99 -64.52 -16.98 -18.37
C ASP A 99 -65.20 -15.90 -17.50
N GLN A 100 -66.29 -15.36 -18.03
CA GLN A 100 -67.02 -14.26 -17.39
C GLN A 100 -68.45 -14.71 -17.11
N GLN A 101 -68.78 -14.95 -15.86
CA GLN A 101 -70.11 -15.41 -15.43
C GLN A 101 -71.04 -14.23 -15.19
N ASN A 102 -71.26 -13.37 -16.18
CA ASN A 102 -72.24 -12.28 -16.12
C ASN A 102 -73.26 -12.37 -17.28
N ASP A 103 -74.54 -12.40 -16.99
CA ASP A 103 -75.67 -12.19 -17.88
C ASP A 103 -75.54 -12.70 -19.31
N GLY A 104 -75.23 -14.01 -19.47
CA GLY A 104 -75.26 -14.65 -20.75
C GLY A 104 -73.90 -14.70 -21.48
N ARG A 105 -72.82 -14.26 -20.86
CA ARG A 105 -71.47 -14.44 -21.36
C ARG A 105 -70.80 -15.66 -20.74
N GLY A 106 -70.43 -16.61 -21.55
CA GLY A 106 -69.63 -17.76 -21.16
C GLY A 106 -68.15 -17.52 -21.34
N SER A 107 -67.40 -18.58 -21.54
CA SER A 107 -65.99 -18.58 -21.84
C SER A 107 -65.73 -18.11 -23.29
N TYR A 108 -64.88 -17.10 -23.47
CA TYR A 108 -64.52 -16.57 -24.79
C TYR A 108 -63.00 -16.40 -24.95
N SER A 109 -62.51 -16.43 -26.17
CA SER A 109 -61.13 -16.11 -26.49
C SER A 109 -61.00 -14.61 -26.68
N SER A 110 -59.89 -14.02 -26.22
CA SER A 110 -59.54 -12.63 -26.45
C SER A 110 -58.11 -12.52 -26.95
N ASP A 111 -57.93 -11.69 -27.96
CA ASP A 111 -56.61 -11.27 -28.42
C ASP A 111 -56.57 -9.74 -28.45
N PHE A 112 -55.45 -9.19 -28.02
CA PHE A 112 -55.23 -7.74 -28.04
C PHE A 112 -53.83 -7.40 -28.53
N ALA A 113 -53.69 -6.26 -29.13
CA ALA A 113 -52.42 -5.61 -29.42
C ALA A 113 -52.59 -4.11 -29.17
N GLU A 114 -51.65 -3.56 -28.38
CA GLU A 114 -51.69 -2.17 -27.94
C GLU A 114 -50.32 -1.55 -28.06
N LEU A 115 -50.25 -0.34 -28.59
CA LEU A 115 -49.09 0.53 -28.59
C LEU A 115 -49.38 1.70 -27.63
N THR A 116 -48.51 1.87 -26.62
CA THR A 116 -48.58 2.95 -25.67
C THR A 116 -47.35 3.86 -25.81
N LEU A 117 -47.57 5.16 -25.94
CA LEU A 117 -46.56 6.19 -25.80
C LEU A 117 -46.78 6.91 -24.49
N THR A 118 -45.72 6.98 -23.66
CA THR A 118 -45.76 7.72 -22.38
C THR A 118 -44.66 8.77 -22.40
N GLN A 119 -45.04 10.05 -22.26
CA GLN A 119 -44.11 11.16 -22.11
C GLN A 119 -44.29 11.79 -20.74
N MET A 120 -43.26 11.71 -19.87
CA MET A 120 -43.20 12.44 -18.62
C MET A 120 -43.07 13.95 -18.92
N VAL A 121 -43.95 14.75 -18.28
CA VAL A 121 -43.95 16.22 -18.35
C VAL A 121 -43.40 16.80 -17.06
N PHE A 122 -43.78 16.21 -15.94
CA PHE A 122 -43.32 16.63 -14.62
C PHE A 122 -43.44 15.46 -13.63
N ASP A 123 -42.39 15.24 -12.82
CA ASP A 123 -42.34 14.14 -11.84
C ASP A 123 -41.87 14.62 -10.44
N GLY A 124 -42.10 15.88 -10.14
CA GLY A 124 -41.66 16.44 -8.85
C GLY A 124 -40.14 16.64 -8.78
N PHE A 125 -39.44 16.74 -9.93
CA PHE A 125 -37.98 16.81 -10.05
C PHE A 125 -37.23 15.50 -9.74
N ALA A 126 -37.93 14.35 -9.67
CA ALA A 126 -37.30 13.06 -9.42
C ALA A 126 -36.23 12.74 -10.47
N THR A 127 -36.59 12.80 -11.76
CA THR A 127 -35.65 12.54 -12.86
C THR A 127 -34.48 13.52 -12.87
N ARG A 128 -34.72 14.80 -12.56
CA ARG A 128 -33.65 15.80 -12.49
C ARG A 128 -32.64 15.45 -11.38
N ASN A 129 -33.12 15.17 -10.17
CA ASN A 129 -32.28 14.83 -9.05
C ASN A 129 -31.57 13.49 -9.26
N GLU A 130 -32.21 12.51 -9.93
CA GLU A 130 -31.59 11.23 -10.27
C GLU A 130 -30.44 11.40 -11.29
N VAL A 131 -30.63 12.25 -12.32
CA VAL A 131 -29.57 12.60 -13.27
C VAL A 131 -28.42 13.29 -12.53
N GLU A 132 -28.71 14.24 -11.63
CA GLU A 132 -27.68 14.91 -10.82
C GLU A 132 -26.96 13.93 -9.91
N ARG A 133 -27.68 13.03 -9.23
CA ARG A 133 -27.11 11.98 -8.38
C ARG A 133 -26.13 11.10 -9.16
N LEU A 134 -26.53 10.61 -10.34
CA LEU A 134 -25.70 9.74 -11.17
C LEU A 134 -24.52 10.50 -11.80
N ASP A 135 -24.70 11.78 -12.12
CA ASP A 135 -23.63 12.61 -12.65
C ASP A 135 -22.54 12.86 -11.58
N ARG A 136 -22.95 13.11 -10.30
CA ARG A 136 -22.03 13.16 -9.16
C ARG A 136 -21.41 11.80 -8.85
N THR A 137 -22.15 10.70 -8.97
CA THR A 137 -21.62 9.35 -8.83
C THR A 137 -20.56 9.04 -9.91
N ARG A 138 -20.73 9.56 -11.12
CA ARG A 138 -19.74 9.47 -12.18
C ARG A 138 -18.45 10.22 -11.82
N LEU A 139 -18.55 11.38 -11.15
CA LEU A 139 -17.36 12.09 -10.63
C LEU A 139 -16.65 11.31 -9.54
N ILE A 140 -17.39 10.67 -8.63
CA ILE A 140 -16.78 9.77 -7.64
C ILE A 140 -15.98 8.67 -8.36
N ALA A 141 -16.58 8.00 -9.35
CA ALA A 141 -15.90 6.97 -10.12
C ALA A 141 -14.68 7.50 -10.92
N TYR A 142 -14.71 8.77 -11.33
CA TYR A 142 -13.55 9.44 -11.92
C TYR A 142 -12.42 9.61 -10.91
N PHE A 143 -12.70 10.12 -9.71
CA PHE A 143 -11.69 10.27 -8.66
C PHE A 143 -11.19 8.90 -8.15
N GLU A 144 -12.05 7.89 -8.07
CA GLU A 144 -11.64 6.51 -7.78
C GLU A 144 -10.67 5.96 -8.85
N LEU A 145 -10.89 6.30 -10.13
CA LEU A 145 -9.97 5.94 -11.21
C LEU A 145 -8.61 6.63 -11.06
N LEU A 146 -8.61 7.93 -10.73
CA LEU A 146 -7.37 8.66 -10.45
C LEU A 146 -6.65 8.08 -9.24
N GLY A 147 -7.37 7.80 -8.16
CA GLY A 147 -6.83 7.18 -6.95
C GLY A 147 -6.21 5.80 -7.20
N ALA A 148 -6.92 4.94 -7.93
CA ALA A 148 -6.39 3.64 -8.34
C ALA A 148 -5.16 3.73 -9.23
N SER A 149 -5.09 4.76 -10.08
CA SER A 149 -3.93 5.01 -10.93
C SER A 149 -2.72 5.48 -10.11
N GLU A 150 -2.92 6.40 -9.16
CA GLU A 150 -1.87 6.85 -8.23
C GLU A 150 -1.36 5.72 -7.33
N GLU A 151 -2.27 4.89 -6.80
CA GLU A 151 -1.91 3.74 -5.96
C GLU A 151 -1.05 2.73 -6.73
N VAL A 152 -1.46 2.38 -7.95
CA VAL A 152 -0.71 1.47 -8.83
C VAL A 152 0.62 2.10 -9.24
N THR A 153 0.68 3.40 -9.47
CA THR A 153 1.91 4.14 -9.73
C THR A 153 2.89 4.01 -8.56
N LEU A 154 2.41 4.24 -7.34
CA LEU A 154 3.24 4.09 -6.14
C LEU A 154 3.68 2.64 -5.92
N GLU A 155 2.79 1.66 -6.12
CA GLU A 155 3.12 0.23 -5.99
C GLU A 155 4.17 -0.19 -7.03
N ALA A 156 4.05 0.26 -8.28
CA ALA A 156 5.03 0.01 -9.35
C ALA A 156 6.36 0.69 -9.04
N PHE A 157 6.33 1.94 -8.56
CA PHE A 157 7.52 2.68 -8.11
C PHE A 157 8.26 1.93 -7.01
N GLN A 158 7.55 1.53 -5.95
CA GLN A 158 8.13 0.76 -4.84
C GLN A 158 8.72 -0.55 -5.33
N THR A 159 7.99 -1.27 -6.17
CA THR A 159 8.43 -2.59 -6.67
C THR A 159 9.67 -2.47 -7.56
N TYR A 160 9.77 -1.41 -8.37
CA TYR A 160 10.95 -1.10 -9.15
C TYR A 160 12.16 -0.82 -8.26
N LEU A 161 11.98 0.03 -7.23
CA LEU A 161 13.03 0.33 -6.25
C LEU A 161 13.47 -0.91 -5.46
N ASP A 162 12.53 -1.77 -5.07
CA ASP A 162 12.85 -2.99 -4.33
C ASP A 162 13.75 -3.92 -5.15
N VAL A 163 13.53 -4.05 -6.45
CA VAL A 163 14.43 -4.83 -7.32
C VAL A 163 15.84 -4.21 -7.35
N LEU A 164 15.97 -2.90 -7.49
CA LEU A 164 17.26 -2.21 -7.45
C LEU A 164 17.95 -2.37 -6.09
N ARG A 165 17.20 -2.19 -5.01
CA ARG A 165 17.64 -2.36 -3.62
C ARG A 165 18.23 -3.75 -3.39
N TYR A 166 17.49 -4.80 -3.72
CA TYR A 166 17.93 -6.16 -3.45
C TYR A 166 19.02 -6.63 -4.39
N ARG A 167 19.13 -6.06 -5.60
CA ARG A 167 20.36 -6.24 -6.44
C ARG A 167 21.59 -5.68 -5.74
N GLU A 168 21.46 -4.50 -5.12
CA GLU A 168 22.57 -3.90 -4.35
C GLU A 168 22.87 -4.70 -3.08
N MET A 169 21.86 -5.21 -2.36
CA MET A 169 22.06 -6.08 -1.20
C MET A 169 22.81 -7.37 -1.56
N VAL A 170 22.42 -8.01 -2.67
CA VAL A 170 23.16 -9.20 -3.19
C VAL A 170 24.59 -8.85 -3.55
N ARG A 171 24.83 -7.70 -4.19
CA ARG A 171 26.19 -7.23 -4.52
C ARG A 171 27.04 -7.04 -3.26
N LEU A 172 26.50 -6.37 -2.23
CA LEU A 172 27.17 -6.17 -0.95
C LEU A 172 27.47 -7.50 -0.25
N ALA A 173 26.52 -8.43 -0.26
CA ALA A 173 26.69 -9.77 0.31
C ALA A 173 27.75 -10.58 -0.45
N GLN A 174 27.82 -10.47 -1.78
CA GLN A 174 28.85 -11.08 -2.61
C GLN A 174 30.23 -10.51 -2.31
N ASP A 175 30.33 -9.18 -2.11
CA ASP A 175 31.59 -8.52 -1.75
C ASP A 175 32.07 -9.00 -0.37
N ASN A 176 31.16 -9.07 0.62
CA ASN A 176 31.45 -9.59 1.95
C ASN A 176 31.90 -11.06 1.91
N TYR A 177 31.20 -11.91 1.15
CA TYR A 177 31.56 -13.32 0.99
C TYR A 177 32.94 -13.50 0.35
N ARG A 178 33.24 -12.75 -0.72
CA ARG A 178 34.55 -12.77 -1.39
C ARG A 178 35.68 -12.34 -0.46
N GLU A 179 35.47 -11.36 0.39
CA GLU A 179 36.45 -10.90 1.35
C GLU A 179 36.72 -11.97 2.43
N HIS A 180 35.67 -12.61 2.94
CA HIS A 180 35.84 -13.74 3.87
C HIS A 180 36.53 -14.94 3.23
N GLN A 181 36.30 -15.24 1.94
CA GLN A 181 37.03 -16.28 1.19
C GLN A 181 38.53 -15.94 1.06
N ARG A 182 38.86 -14.67 0.78
CA ARG A 182 40.24 -14.21 0.69
C ARG A 182 40.99 -14.38 2.01
N VAL A 183 40.35 -13.96 3.12
CA VAL A 183 40.92 -14.12 4.47
C VAL A 183 41.03 -15.59 4.84
N PHE A 184 40.02 -16.41 4.54
CA PHE A 184 40.07 -17.87 4.77
C PHE A 184 41.28 -18.50 4.09
N ALA A 185 41.48 -18.26 2.81
CA ALA A 185 42.63 -18.82 2.06
C ALA A 185 43.96 -18.40 2.68
N GLN A 186 44.12 -17.14 3.13
CA GLN A 186 45.31 -16.64 3.80
C GLN A 186 45.57 -17.34 5.15
N ILE A 187 44.54 -17.56 5.95
CA ILE A 187 44.66 -18.24 7.25
C ILE A 187 44.95 -19.74 7.06
N GLU A 188 44.28 -20.38 6.09
CA GLU A 188 44.51 -21.78 5.75
C GLU A 188 45.98 -22.01 5.34
N GLU A 189 46.56 -21.17 4.48
CA GLU A 189 47.97 -21.23 4.09
C GLU A 189 48.91 -21.07 5.31
N ARG A 190 48.62 -20.13 6.21
CA ARG A 190 49.37 -19.95 7.47
C ARG A 190 49.27 -21.16 8.39
N ALA A 191 48.09 -21.76 8.50
CA ALA A 191 47.87 -22.96 9.34
C ALA A 191 48.59 -24.19 8.77
N LEU A 192 48.54 -24.41 7.46
CA LEU A 192 49.22 -25.51 6.77
C LEU A 192 50.76 -25.39 6.83
N SER A 193 51.31 -24.17 6.81
CA SER A 193 52.75 -23.92 6.97
C SER A 193 53.22 -24.01 8.43
N GLY A 194 52.30 -24.23 9.40
CA GLY A 194 52.63 -24.26 10.83
C GLY A 194 52.85 -22.89 11.48
N ALA A 195 52.66 -21.80 10.73
CA ALA A 195 52.77 -20.44 11.23
C ALA A 195 51.46 -19.87 11.81
N GLY A 196 50.31 -20.55 11.58
CA GLY A 196 48.98 -20.18 12.04
C GLY A 196 48.44 -21.04 13.19
N ARG A 197 47.40 -20.53 13.84
CA ARG A 197 46.69 -21.26 14.93
C ARG A 197 45.48 -21.99 14.33
N GLY A 198 45.22 -23.24 14.73
CA GLY A 198 44.02 -23.98 14.32
C GLY A 198 42.72 -23.28 14.71
N VAL A 199 42.68 -22.56 15.85
CA VAL A 199 41.54 -21.77 16.29
C VAL A 199 41.19 -20.65 15.31
N ASP A 200 42.16 -19.99 14.73
CA ASP A 200 41.94 -18.93 13.74
C ASP A 200 41.28 -19.49 12.47
N LEU A 201 41.65 -20.73 12.06
CA LEU A 201 41.01 -21.41 10.93
C LEU A 201 39.55 -21.77 11.21
N GLU A 202 39.22 -22.28 12.40
CA GLU A 202 37.86 -22.57 12.78
C GLU A 202 37.02 -21.29 12.86
N GLN A 203 37.58 -20.20 13.37
CA GLN A 203 36.91 -18.90 13.48
C GLN A 203 36.55 -18.33 12.10
N ILE A 204 37.49 -18.32 11.16
CA ILE A 204 37.23 -17.83 9.80
C ILE A 204 36.26 -18.75 9.04
N SER A 205 36.33 -20.08 9.27
CA SER A 205 35.38 -21.04 8.70
C SER A 205 33.94 -20.72 9.14
N GLY A 206 33.72 -20.43 10.42
CA GLY A 206 32.42 -20.03 10.92
C GLY A 206 31.92 -18.70 10.33
N ARG A 207 32.83 -17.71 10.21
CA ARG A 207 32.49 -16.41 9.57
C ARG A 207 32.21 -16.54 8.06
N LEU A 208 32.93 -17.38 7.36
CA LEU A 208 32.67 -17.68 5.94
C LEU A 208 31.30 -18.32 5.74
N ALA A 209 30.93 -19.31 6.57
CA ALA A 209 29.61 -19.91 6.55
C ALA A 209 28.48 -18.92 6.83
N LEU A 210 28.70 -17.95 7.76
CA LEU A 210 27.76 -16.87 8.01
C LEU A 210 27.62 -15.94 6.78
N ALA A 211 28.73 -15.56 6.15
CA ALA A 211 28.71 -14.72 4.95
C ALA A 211 27.99 -15.43 3.78
N GLU A 212 28.14 -16.75 3.64
CA GLU A 212 27.40 -17.55 2.65
C GLU A 212 25.92 -17.59 2.95
N SER A 213 25.55 -17.77 4.22
CA SER A 213 24.15 -17.70 4.67
C SER A 213 23.50 -16.35 4.39
N ASN A 214 24.22 -15.24 4.63
CA ASN A 214 23.76 -13.89 4.32
C ASN A 214 23.54 -13.72 2.80
N LEU A 215 24.47 -14.20 1.98
CA LEU A 215 24.33 -14.15 0.53
C LEU A 215 23.09 -14.95 0.05
N MET A 216 22.87 -16.13 0.62
CA MET A 216 21.70 -16.95 0.30
C MET A 216 20.40 -16.23 0.66
N THR A 217 20.36 -15.55 1.80
CA THR A 217 19.21 -14.76 2.25
C THR A 217 18.92 -13.62 1.29
N GLU A 218 19.92 -12.84 0.91
CA GLU A 218 19.71 -11.71 -0.02
C GLU A 218 19.35 -12.18 -1.43
N ALA A 219 19.86 -13.32 -1.87
CA ALA A 219 19.47 -13.93 -3.14
C ALA A 219 18.01 -14.40 -3.13
N SER A 220 17.53 -14.95 -2.01
CA SER A 220 16.12 -15.31 -1.82
C SER A 220 15.22 -14.07 -1.81
N ASN A 221 15.61 -13.02 -1.09
CA ASN A 221 14.89 -11.76 -1.07
C ASN A 221 14.77 -11.16 -2.49
N LEU A 222 15.85 -11.20 -3.27
CA LEU A 222 15.82 -10.74 -4.67
C LEU A 222 14.84 -11.55 -5.52
N HIS A 223 14.77 -12.87 -5.30
CA HIS A 223 13.79 -13.72 -5.98
C HIS A 223 12.35 -13.30 -5.63
N ASP A 224 12.07 -13.05 -4.35
CA ASP A 224 10.73 -12.68 -3.88
C ASP A 224 10.28 -11.32 -4.43
N VAL A 225 11.16 -10.30 -4.45
CA VAL A 225 10.83 -9.00 -5.04
C VAL A 225 10.71 -9.07 -6.56
N THR A 226 11.45 -9.98 -7.22
CA THR A 226 11.31 -10.24 -8.67
C THR A 226 9.92 -10.82 -8.98
N ALA A 227 9.43 -11.74 -8.16
CA ALA A 227 8.08 -12.28 -8.32
C ALA A 227 7.00 -11.20 -8.07
N ARG A 228 7.22 -10.30 -7.09
CA ARG A 228 6.33 -9.15 -6.84
C ARG A 228 6.34 -8.19 -8.03
N TYR A 229 7.50 -7.87 -8.59
CA TYR A 229 7.63 -7.05 -9.78
C TYR A 229 6.83 -7.64 -10.94
N GLN A 230 6.97 -8.95 -11.21
CA GLN A 230 6.20 -9.63 -12.25
C GLN A 230 4.70 -9.55 -12.02
N ARG A 231 4.24 -9.64 -10.77
CA ARG A 231 2.81 -9.50 -10.44
C ARG A 231 2.27 -8.11 -10.77
N ILE A 232 3.03 -7.04 -10.47
CA ILE A 232 2.58 -5.66 -10.61
C ILE A 232 2.74 -5.15 -12.04
N VAL A 233 3.93 -5.39 -12.64
CA VAL A 233 4.30 -4.87 -13.96
C VAL A 233 3.83 -5.79 -15.09
N GLY A 234 3.62 -7.09 -14.79
CA GLY A 234 3.17 -8.10 -15.76
C GLY A 234 4.30 -8.86 -16.44
N GLU A 235 5.56 -8.44 -16.29
CA GLU A 235 6.74 -9.08 -16.87
C GLU A 235 7.90 -9.13 -15.88
N LEU A 236 8.93 -9.92 -16.18
CA LEU A 236 10.15 -9.99 -15.35
C LEU A 236 10.95 -8.69 -15.48
N PRO A 237 11.62 -8.23 -14.39
CA PRO A 237 12.47 -7.05 -14.45
C PRO A 237 13.63 -7.28 -15.43
N PRO A 238 13.96 -6.29 -16.29
CA PRO A 238 15.07 -6.42 -17.20
C PRO A 238 16.41 -6.45 -16.46
N GLN A 239 17.44 -6.98 -17.15
CA GLN A 239 18.79 -7.09 -16.57
C GLN A 239 19.33 -5.71 -16.20
N ASN A 240 19.15 -4.71 -17.06
CA ASN A 240 19.58 -3.34 -16.81
C ASN A 240 18.35 -2.47 -16.48
N MET A 241 18.33 -1.91 -15.28
CA MET A 241 17.35 -0.95 -14.81
C MET A 241 18.06 0.36 -14.49
N SER A 242 17.52 1.47 -14.96
CA SER A 242 18.05 2.80 -14.65
C SER A 242 17.78 3.15 -13.17
N PRO A 243 18.66 3.93 -12.52
CA PRO A 243 18.33 4.50 -11.22
C PRO A 243 17.02 5.30 -11.28
N ALA A 244 16.27 5.33 -10.17
CA ALA A 244 15.08 6.19 -10.08
C ALA A 244 15.49 7.67 -10.20
N PRO A 245 14.64 8.52 -10.83
CA PRO A 245 14.88 9.96 -10.86
C PRO A 245 14.84 10.56 -9.45
N SER A 246 15.55 11.68 -9.25
CA SER A 246 15.44 12.45 -8.01
C SER A 246 14.09 13.15 -7.96
N LEU A 247 13.35 12.96 -6.87
CA LEU A 247 12.08 13.63 -6.61
C LEU A 247 12.21 14.75 -5.57
N ALA A 248 13.44 15.07 -5.15
CA ALA A 248 13.69 16.01 -4.05
C ALA A 248 13.25 17.44 -4.36
N ASP A 249 13.39 17.85 -5.61
CA ASP A 249 13.09 19.22 -6.07
C ASP A 249 11.58 19.46 -6.29
N GLU A 250 10.81 18.37 -6.37
CA GLU A 250 9.36 18.38 -6.58
C GLU A 250 8.55 18.43 -5.26
N LEU A 251 9.25 18.35 -4.14
CA LEU A 251 8.61 18.37 -2.83
C LEU A 251 8.39 19.80 -2.35
N PRO A 252 7.25 20.09 -1.67
CA PRO A 252 6.99 21.38 -1.07
C PRO A 252 8.01 21.74 0.02
N ALA A 253 8.14 23.04 0.30
CA ALA A 253 9.14 23.55 1.24
C ALA A 253 8.86 23.17 2.70
N ASP A 254 7.57 23.04 3.06
CA ASP A 254 7.16 22.69 4.42
C ASP A 254 5.94 21.75 4.44
N VAL A 255 5.69 21.15 5.60
CA VAL A 255 4.63 20.17 5.80
C VAL A 255 3.22 20.76 5.62
N ASN A 256 3.00 22.04 5.94
CA ASN A 256 1.68 22.66 5.81
C ASN A 256 1.34 22.85 4.33
N GLN A 257 2.32 23.29 3.54
CA GLN A 257 2.18 23.38 2.08
C GLN A 257 1.91 22.00 1.47
N ALA A 258 2.59 20.94 1.96
CA ALA A 258 2.33 19.57 1.51
C ALA A 258 0.88 19.14 1.78
N VAL A 259 0.35 19.49 2.96
CA VAL A 259 -1.03 19.18 3.34
C VAL A 259 -2.04 19.99 2.53
N GLU A 260 -1.77 21.27 2.26
CA GLU A 260 -2.61 22.10 1.37
C GLU A 260 -2.68 21.49 -0.03
N MET A 261 -1.54 21.17 -0.62
CA MET A 261 -1.47 20.52 -1.94
C MET A 261 -2.18 19.14 -1.93
N ALA A 262 -2.11 18.41 -0.82
CA ALA A 262 -2.82 17.13 -0.69
C ALA A 262 -4.34 17.32 -0.67
N PHE A 263 -4.87 18.36 -0.03
CA PHE A 263 -6.31 18.66 -0.09
C PHE A 263 -6.76 19.09 -1.49
N GLU A 264 -5.89 19.75 -2.24
CA GLU A 264 -6.17 20.17 -3.61
C GLU A 264 -6.09 19.02 -4.62
N GLY A 265 -5.18 18.06 -4.42
CA GLY A 265 -4.86 17.04 -5.42
C GLY A 265 -5.30 15.61 -5.08
N ASN A 266 -5.63 15.30 -3.81
CA ASN A 266 -5.89 13.92 -3.41
C ASN A 266 -7.26 13.42 -3.90
N PRO A 267 -7.31 12.36 -4.73
CA PRO A 267 -8.55 11.88 -5.33
C PRO A 267 -9.56 11.31 -4.31
N GLU A 268 -9.11 10.66 -3.24
CA GLU A 268 -9.99 10.09 -2.20
C GLU A 268 -10.77 11.20 -1.48
N PHE A 269 -10.10 12.31 -1.20
CA PHE A 269 -10.73 13.47 -0.58
C PHE A 269 -11.80 14.08 -1.48
N HIS A 270 -11.51 14.24 -2.77
CA HIS A 270 -12.49 14.74 -3.74
C HIS A 270 -13.69 13.81 -3.92
N ALA A 271 -13.47 12.50 -3.95
CA ALA A 271 -14.56 11.52 -3.98
C ALA A 271 -15.48 11.65 -2.77
N ALA A 272 -14.92 11.89 -1.57
CA ALA A 272 -15.70 12.10 -0.36
C ALA A 272 -16.53 13.40 -0.38
N ILE A 273 -16.00 14.48 -0.98
CA ILE A 273 -16.74 15.73 -1.21
C ILE A 273 -17.93 15.49 -2.14
N GLU A 274 -17.70 14.84 -3.29
CA GLU A 274 -18.75 14.56 -4.27
C GLU A 274 -19.84 13.63 -3.71
N ASN A 275 -19.50 12.75 -2.76
CA ASN A 275 -20.49 11.92 -2.09
C ASN A 275 -21.54 12.74 -1.32
N ILE A 276 -21.16 13.89 -0.76
CA ILE A 276 -22.13 14.81 -0.12
C ILE A 276 -23.15 15.32 -1.16
N ALA A 277 -22.68 15.67 -2.36
CA ALA A 277 -23.55 16.11 -3.44
C ALA A 277 -24.49 14.99 -3.93
N VAL A 278 -24.00 13.73 -3.99
CA VAL A 278 -24.83 12.54 -4.27
C VAL A 278 -25.96 12.43 -3.25
N GLN A 279 -25.67 12.52 -1.95
CA GLN A 279 -26.69 12.39 -0.91
C GLN A 279 -27.69 13.56 -0.91
N ARG A 280 -27.25 14.78 -1.25
CA ARG A 280 -28.16 15.92 -1.44
C ARG A 280 -29.12 15.71 -2.62
N ALA A 281 -28.62 15.17 -3.74
CA ALA A 281 -29.45 14.85 -4.88
C ALA A 281 -30.46 13.71 -4.53
N GLU A 282 -30.03 12.69 -3.76
CA GLU A 282 -30.90 11.62 -3.27
C GLU A 282 -32.02 12.18 -2.36
N GLN A 283 -31.70 13.11 -1.45
CA GLN A 283 -32.73 13.82 -0.65
C GLN A 283 -33.70 14.58 -1.54
N GLY A 284 -33.18 15.26 -2.59
CA GLY A 284 -34.02 15.95 -3.58
C GLY A 284 -34.98 14.99 -4.30
N ALA A 285 -34.50 13.79 -4.66
CA ALA A 285 -35.34 12.75 -5.27
C ALA A 285 -36.39 12.21 -4.29
N ALA A 286 -36.04 12.00 -3.02
CA ALA A 286 -36.99 11.60 -1.99
C ALA A 286 -38.13 12.63 -1.79
N LYS A 287 -37.82 13.92 -1.91
CA LYS A 287 -38.80 15.02 -1.83
C LYS A 287 -39.80 14.98 -2.97
N ALA A 288 -39.48 14.40 -4.12
CA ALA A 288 -40.39 14.29 -5.26
C ALA A 288 -41.63 13.43 -4.95
N ALA A 289 -41.57 12.51 -3.97
CA ALA A 289 -42.70 11.70 -3.52
C ALA A 289 -43.90 12.53 -2.98
N PHE A 290 -43.64 13.76 -2.53
CA PHE A 290 -44.65 14.70 -2.05
C PHE A 290 -45.25 15.59 -3.14
N MET A 291 -44.81 15.42 -4.41
CA MET A 291 -45.23 16.24 -5.53
C MET A 291 -46.09 15.42 -6.51
N PRO A 292 -46.98 16.08 -7.29
CA PRO A 292 -47.72 15.40 -8.34
C PRO A 292 -46.78 15.00 -9.50
N ARG A 293 -47.11 13.90 -10.16
CA ARG A 293 -46.56 13.47 -11.44
C ARG A 293 -47.54 13.76 -12.57
N LEU A 294 -47.04 14.28 -13.68
CA LEU A 294 -47.82 14.58 -14.88
C LEU A 294 -47.22 13.84 -16.07
N ASP A 295 -48.02 12.99 -16.70
CA ASP A 295 -47.61 12.23 -17.89
C ASP A 295 -48.64 12.49 -19.03
N ILE A 296 -48.14 12.66 -20.26
CA ILE A 296 -48.94 12.54 -21.47
C ILE A 296 -48.88 11.09 -21.92
N GLN A 297 -50.03 10.46 -22.04
CA GLN A 297 -50.17 9.08 -22.53
C GLN A 297 -50.99 9.05 -23.81
N GLY A 298 -50.37 8.50 -24.88
CA GLY A 298 -51.06 8.17 -26.12
C GLY A 298 -51.21 6.65 -26.23
N ARG A 299 -52.39 6.17 -26.50
CA ARG A 299 -52.66 4.74 -26.61
C ARG A 299 -53.40 4.45 -27.90
N THR A 300 -52.97 3.43 -28.64
CA THR A 300 -53.70 2.89 -29.77
C THR A 300 -53.64 1.38 -29.73
N GLY A 301 -54.79 0.72 -29.86
CA GLY A 301 -54.86 -0.72 -29.76
C GLY A 301 -56.08 -1.31 -30.42
N THR A 302 -56.02 -2.61 -30.64
CA THR A 302 -57.16 -3.43 -31.06
C THR A 302 -57.36 -4.55 -30.05
N ASN A 303 -58.63 -4.78 -29.72
CA ASN A 303 -59.06 -5.88 -28.85
C ASN A 303 -60.12 -6.67 -29.61
N ASN A 304 -59.86 -7.95 -29.82
CA ASN A 304 -60.81 -8.85 -30.48
C ASN A 304 -61.25 -9.88 -29.45
N GLN A 305 -62.57 -9.97 -29.27
CA GLN A 305 -63.24 -10.92 -28.39
C GLN A 305 -64.07 -11.87 -29.21
N ASP A 306 -63.55 -13.08 -29.43
CA ASP A 306 -64.24 -14.11 -30.19
C ASP A 306 -65.40 -14.66 -29.35
N ASP A 307 -66.60 -14.56 -29.78
CA ASP A 307 -67.84 -14.96 -29.12
C ASP A 307 -68.56 -13.83 -28.34
N SER A 308 -68.25 -12.59 -28.54
CA SER A 308 -68.98 -11.53 -27.86
C SER A 308 -69.83 -10.66 -28.80
N ILE A 309 -70.85 -10.07 -28.20
CA ILE A 309 -71.67 -9.02 -28.86
C ILE A 309 -70.77 -7.80 -29.21
N ALA A 310 -69.59 -7.71 -28.61
CA ALA A 310 -68.68 -6.60 -28.77
C ALA A 310 -67.75 -6.74 -30.00
N GLY A 311 -67.43 -7.96 -30.46
CA GLY A 311 -66.56 -8.18 -31.61
C GLY A 311 -65.18 -7.55 -31.48
N ARG A 312 -64.61 -7.05 -32.56
CA ARG A 312 -63.37 -6.29 -32.62
C ARG A 312 -63.64 -4.83 -32.21
N SER A 313 -62.83 -4.32 -31.29
CA SER A 313 -62.83 -2.93 -30.86
C SER A 313 -61.46 -2.31 -31.11
N ASP A 314 -61.41 -1.19 -31.82
CA ASP A 314 -60.20 -0.38 -32.00
C ASP A 314 -60.31 0.85 -31.09
N GLU A 315 -59.29 1.10 -30.28
CA GLU A 315 -59.25 2.21 -29.31
C GLU A 315 -58.07 3.14 -29.61
N HIS A 316 -58.35 4.45 -29.60
CA HIS A 316 -57.31 5.49 -29.72
C HIS A 316 -57.58 6.53 -28.65
N SER A 317 -56.58 6.82 -27.81
CA SER A 317 -56.73 7.84 -26.76
C SER A 317 -55.43 8.65 -26.60
N ILE A 318 -55.59 9.93 -26.26
CA ILE A 318 -54.53 10.82 -25.78
C ILE A 318 -55.02 11.44 -24.50
N GLN A 319 -54.20 11.29 -23.42
CA GLN A 319 -54.61 11.71 -22.08
C GLN A 319 -53.44 12.46 -21.40
N LEU A 320 -53.77 13.51 -20.67
CA LEU A 320 -52.87 14.08 -19.64
C LEU A 320 -53.27 13.47 -18.31
N VAL A 321 -52.36 12.69 -17.71
CA VAL A 321 -52.61 11.99 -16.46
C VAL A 321 -51.85 12.70 -15.35
N ALA A 322 -52.54 13.17 -14.33
CA ALA A 322 -51.97 13.68 -13.08
C ALA A 322 -52.16 12.61 -12.00
N SER A 323 -51.04 12.20 -11.38
CA SER A 323 -51.07 11.26 -10.26
C SER A 323 -50.29 11.83 -9.07
N MET A 324 -50.87 11.64 -7.87
CA MET A 324 -50.20 12.04 -6.63
C MET A 324 -50.58 11.03 -5.54
N ASN A 325 -49.60 10.57 -4.79
CA ASN A 325 -49.87 9.75 -3.63
C ASN A 325 -50.10 10.66 -2.40
N LEU A 326 -51.27 10.52 -1.77
CA LEU A 326 -51.62 11.36 -0.61
C LEU A 326 -51.17 10.76 0.72
N TYR A 327 -51.01 9.44 0.81
CA TYR A 327 -50.58 8.76 2.02
C TYR A 327 -50.09 7.34 1.77
N ARG A 328 -48.87 7.04 2.23
CA ARG A 328 -48.23 5.72 2.17
C ARG A 328 -47.82 5.20 3.55
N GLY A 329 -48.66 5.42 4.56
CA GLY A 329 -48.36 4.92 5.92
C GLY A 329 -47.14 5.56 6.57
N GLY A 330 -46.72 6.77 6.14
CA GLY A 330 -45.53 7.48 6.65
C GLY A 330 -44.20 7.11 5.98
N SER A 331 -44.20 6.20 4.98
CA SER A 331 -42.95 5.75 4.34
C SER A 331 -42.20 6.88 3.61
N ASP A 332 -42.91 7.81 2.98
CA ASP A 332 -42.29 8.92 2.24
C ASP A 332 -41.59 9.91 3.19
N SER A 333 -42.18 10.18 4.37
CA SER A 333 -41.53 10.98 5.42
C SER A 333 -40.28 10.29 5.96
N ALA A 334 -40.38 9.00 6.27
CA ALA A 334 -39.25 8.22 6.76
C ALA A 334 -38.09 8.12 5.72
N ALA A 335 -38.43 8.02 4.42
CA ALA A 335 -37.45 8.04 3.34
C ALA A 335 -36.72 9.38 3.24
N PHE A 336 -37.46 10.50 3.37
CA PHE A 336 -36.86 11.84 3.39
C PHE A 336 -35.95 12.06 4.62
N ASP A 337 -36.40 11.62 5.81
CA ASP A 337 -35.59 11.70 7.04
C ASP A 337 -34.33 10.85 6.94
N ALA A 338 -34.45 9.63 6.38
CA ALA A 338 -33.29 8.76 6.13
C ALA A 338 -32.29 9.40 5.14
N ALA A 339 -32.77 10.01 4.06
CA ALA A 339 -31.90 10.72 3.10
C ALA A 339 -31.20 11.93 3.76
N THR A 340 -31.92 12.64 4.67
CA THR A 340 -31.32 13.74 5.43
C THR A 340 -30.18 13.25 6.33
N THR A 341 -30.38 12.15 7.07
CA THR A 341 -29.36 11.57 7.94
C THR A 341 -28.16 11.03 7.13
N ARG A 342 -28.38 10.54 5.89
CA ARG A 342 -27.27 10.13 5.00
C ARG A 342 -26.39 11.29 4.56
N ILE A 343 -26.92 12.52 4.46
CA ILE A 343 -26.08 13.70 4.23
C ILE A 343 -25.14 13.92 5.42
N GLU A 344 -25.63 13.82 6.66
CA GLU A 344 -24.80 13.95 7.87
C GLU A 344 -23.73 12.85 7.92
N GLN A 345 -24.07 11.62 7.51
CA GLN A 345 -23.12 10.53 7.35
C GLN A 345 -22.03 10.87 6.32
N ALA A 346 -22.39 11.39 5.15
CA ALA A 346 -21.44 11.77 4.10
C ALA A 346 -20.51 12.91 4.55
N VAL A 347 -21.02 13.89 5.29
CA VAL A 347 -20.22 14.95 5.90
C VAL A 347 -19.20 14.35 6.88
N SER A 348 -19.60 13.41 7.73
CA SER A 348 -18.69 12.73 8.67
C SER A 348 -17.64 11.88 7.94
N GLN A 349 -17.99 11.25 6.82
CA GLN A 349 -17.04 10.53 5.97
C GLN A 349 -16.01 11.47 5.33
N ARG A 350 -16.45 12.67 4.87
CA ARG A 350 -15.52 13.69 4.37
C ARG A 350 -14.55 14.16 5.46
N GLU A 351 -15.01 14.37 6.71
CA GLU A 351 -14.13 14.69 7.84
C GLU A 351 -13.11 13.59 8.12
N THR A 352 -13.51 12.32 7.97
CA THR A 352 -12.61 11.17 8.09
C THR A 352 -11.57 11.19 6.98
N ALA A 353 -11.96 11.41 5.73
CA ALA A 353 -11.03 11.54 4.60
C ALA A 353 -10.04 12.71 4.82
N CYS A 354 -10.53 13.86 5.30
CA CYS A 354 -9.73 15.02 5.67
C CYS A 354 -8.62 14.66 6.68
N THR A 355 -8.98 13.98 7.77
CA THR A 355 -8.03 13.59 8.80
C THR A 355 -7.03 12.54 8.30
N ASN A 356 -7.47 11.60 7.47
CA ASN A 356 -6.61 10.56 6.88
C ASN A 356 -5.58 11.16 5.91
N VAL A 357 -6.02 12.01 4.98
CA VAL A 357 -5.13 12.67 4.00
C VAL A 357 -4.09 13.51 4.73
N ARG A 358 -4.51 14.32 5.72
CA ARG A 358 -3.60 15.11 6.54
C ARG A 358 -2.56 14.23 7.24
N GLN A 359 -2.99 13.18 7.94
CA GLN A 359 -2.10 12.28 8.66
C GLN A 359 -1.12 11.59 7.71
N THR A 360 -1.59 11.03 6.62
CA THR A 360 -0.76 10.30 5.65
C THR A 360 0.30 11.22 5.04
N THR A 361 -0.09 12.43 4.65
CA THR A 361 0.82 13.43 4.08
C THR A 361 1.87 13.88 5.11
N GLN A 362 1.46 14.17 6.34
CA GLN A 362 2.37 14.58 7.41
C GLN A 362 3.39 13.50 7.74
N ILE A 363 2.97 12.23 7.82
CA ILE A 363 3.88 11.11 8.09
C ILE A 363 4.88 10.94 6.93
N ALA A 364 4.40 10.92 5.68
CA ALA A 364 5.25 10.74 4.50
C ALA A 364 6.28 11.87 4.36
N TYR A 365 5.84 13.12 4.54
CA TYR A 365 6.73 14.29 4.51
C TYR A 365 7.77 14.26 5.64
N ASN A 366 7.36 13.94 6.88
CA ASN A 366 8.27 13.83 8.01
C ASN A 366 9.30 12.73 7.82
N ASP A 367 8.90 11.58 7.26
CA ASP A 367 9.83 10.50 6.91
C ASP A 367 10.89 10.95 5.91
N THR A 368 10.52 11.78 4.94
CA THR A 368 11.46 12.36 3.98
C THR A 368 12.52 13.23 4.68
N GLN A 369 12.12 14.09 5.62
CA GLN A 369 13.05 14.94 6.37
C GLN A 369 13.98 14.10 7.27
N ARG A 370 13.41 13.19 8.04
CA ARG A 370 14.14 12.28 8.93
C ARG A 370 15.16 11.45 8.16
N LEU A 371 14.77 10.83 7.05
CA LEU A 371 15.66 9.97 6.26
C LEU A 371 16.79 10.77 5.59
N ARG A 372 16.52 12.01 5.17
CA ARG A 372 17.56 12.90 4.62
C ARG A 372 18.65 13.19 5.65
N GLU A 373 18.27 13.50 6.89
CA GLU A 373 19.24 13.72 7.98
C GLU A 373 19.97 12.43 8.34
N GLN A 374 19.23 11.33 8.51
CA GLN A 374 19.78 10.02 8.88
C GLN A 374 20.81 9.53 7.85
N LEU A 375 20.58 9.77 6.56
CA LEU A 375 21.47 9.35 5.49
C LEU A 375 22.87 9.97 5.63
N SER A 376 22.96 11.22 6.11
CA SER A 376 24.26 11.87 6.33
C SER A 376 25.07 11.17 7.43
N TYR A 377 24.43 10.80 8.54
CA TYR A 377 25.10 10.08 9.65
C TYR A 377 25.49 8.64 9.25
N LEU A 378 24.64 7.94 8.51
CA LEU A 378 24.93 6.60 8.01
C LEU A 378 26.11 6.61 7.01
N ASN A 379 26.20 7.64 6.17
CA ASN A 379 27.33 7.79 5.25
C ASN A 379 28.63 8.09 6.00
N GLU A 380 28.60 8.95 7.02
CA GLU A 380 29.76 9.23 7.86
C GLU A 380 30.23 7.96 8.59
N HIS A 381 29.30 7.21 9.18
CA HIS A 381 29.59 5.93 9.83
C HIS A 381 30.24 4.95 8.85
N ARG A 382 29.60 4.70 7.69
CA ARG A 382 30.13 3.81 6.64
C ARG A 382 31.56 4.20 6.22
N GLN A 383 31.80 5.49 5.97
CA GLN A 383 33.12 5.98 5.56
C GLN A 383 34.17 5.82 6.69
N SER A 384 33.78 6.03 7.95
CA SER A 384 34.68 5.88 9.10
C SER A 384 35.10 4.43 9.29
N ILE A 385 34.13 3.51 9.24
CA ILE A 385 34.41 2.07 9.33
C ILE A 385 35.23 1.57 8.13
N ASN A 386 34.99 2.08 6.92
CA ASN A 386 35.83 1.72 5.76
C ASN A 386 37.27 2.09 5.96
N ARG A 387 37.57 3.25 6.60
CA ARG A 387 38.93 3.64 6.94
C ARG A 387 39.54 2.73 8.02
N VAL A 388 38.76 2.39 9.06
CA VAL A 388 39.20 1.46 10.12
C VAL A 388 39.52 0.08 9.54
N ARG A 389 38.64 -0.45 8.71
CA ARG A 389 38.80 -1.72 8.02
C ARG A 389 40.12 -1.79 7.26
N GLY A 390 40.39 -0.79 6.41
CA GLY A 390 41.65 -0.73 5.65
C GLY A 390 42.89 -0.64 6.55
N ALA A 391 42.81 0.10 7.66
CA ALA A 391 43.94 0.18 8.61
C ALA A 391 44.15 -1.14 9.38
N TYR A 392 43.07 -1.81 9.81
CA TYR A 392 43.14 -3.10 10.52
C TYR A 392 43.68 -4.20 9.62
N GLN A 393 43.29 -4.24 8.34
CA GLN A 393 43.84 -5.17 7.36
C GLN A 393 45.36 -5.00 7.21
N GLN A 394 45.85 -3.77 7.05
CA GLN A 394 47.28 -3.49 6.94
C GLN A 394 48.04 -3.88 8.21
N GLN A 395 47.49 -3.60 9.40
CA GLN A 395 48.12 -3.98 10.68
C GLN A 395 48.13 -5.50 10.90
N PHE A 396 47.09 -6.21 10.44
CA PHE A 396 47.02 -7.66 10.48
C PHE A 396 48.08 -8.31 9.57
N ASP A 397 48.31 -7.77 8.37
CA ASP A 397 49.31 -8.30 7.43
C ASP A 397 50.72 -8.23 8.00
N ILE A 398 51.03 -7.23 8.83
CA ILE A 398 52.31 -7.11 9.53
C ILE A 398 52.33 -7.70 10.95
N GLY A 399 51.24 -8.40 11.34
CA GLY A 399 51.17 -9.11 12.62
C GLY A 399 50.86 -8.24 13.85
N GLN A 400 50.45 -6.98 13.68
CA GLN A 400 50.12 -6.04 14.80
C GLN A 400 48.65 -6.09 15.23
N ARG A 401 47.79 -6.79 14.50
CA ARG A 401 46.38 -6.96 14.82
C ARG A 401 45.96 -8.42 14.77
N THR A 402 44.88 -8.73 15.47
CA THR A 402 44.32 -10.08 15.49
C THR A 402 43.38 -10.30 14.29
N LEU A 403 43.15 -11.57 13.92
CA LEU A 403 42.17 -11.94 12.91
C LEU A 403 40.77 -11.44 13.32
N LEU A 404 40.43 -11.50 14.61
CA LEU A 404 39.11 -11.06 15.11
C LEU A 404 38.85 -9.59 14.78
N ASP A 405 39.84 -8.71 15.01
CA ASP A 405 39.69 -7.27 14.70
C ASP A 405 39.38 -7.02 13.22
N VAL A 406 40.03 -7.80 12.32
CA VAL A 406 39.78 -7.70 10.87
C VAL A 406 38.36 -8.15 10.53
N LEU A 407 37.96 -9.33 11.02
CA LEU A 407 36.63 -9.90 10.73
C LEU A 407 35.49 -9.05 11.31
N ASP A 408 35.67 -8.50 12.50
CA ASP A 408 34.68 -7.62 13.10
C ASP A 408 34.54 -6.31 12.32
N SER A 409 35.66 -5.71 11.87
CA SER A 409 35.62 -4.49 11.04
C SER A 409 35.03 -4.74 9.64
N GLU A 410 35.23 -5.92 9.06
CA GLU A 410 34.58 -6.31 7.79
C GLU A 410 33.07 -6.46 7.96
N ASN A 411 32.63 -7.12 9.03
CA ASN A 411 31.22 -7.26 9.32
C ASN A 411 30.55 -5.90 9.59
N GLU A 412 31.18 -5.05 10.39
CA GLU A 412 30.67 -3.70 10.67
C GLU A 412 30.58 -2.83 9.41
N TYR A 413 31.56 -2.93 8.52
CA TYR A 413 31.51 -2.25 7.22
C TYR A 413 30.37 -2.78 6.33
N PHE A 414 30.17 -4.08 6.32
CA PHE A 414 29.05 -4.71 5.60
C PHE A 414 27.70 -4.20 6.10
N GLU A 415 27.49 -4.23 7.42
CA GLU A 415 26.24 -3.74 8.03
C GLU A 415 26.04 -2.23 7.83
N ALA A 416 27.08 -1.42 7.98
CA ALA A 416 27.03 0.02 7.71
C ALA A 416 26.71 0.33 6.23
N SER A 417 27.23 -0.48 5.30
CA SER A 417 26.95 -0.34 3.86
C SER A 417 25.51 -0.71 3.52
N ARG A 418 24.99 -1.77 4.14
CA ARG A 418 23.57 -2.16 4.01
C ARG A 418 22.64 -1.10 4.59
N ALA A 419 22.93 -0.59 5.78
CA ALA A 419 22.15 0.45 6.42
C ALA A 419 22.09 1.73 5.57
N TYR A 420 23.22 2.15 5.01
CA TYR A 420 23.29 3.31 4.12
C TYR A 420 22.45 3.08 2.84
N ALA A 421 22.65 1.96 2.15
CA ALA A 421 21.93 1.65 0.93
C ALA A 421 20.41 1.55 1.17
N ASN A 422 20.00 0.89 2.25
CA ASN A 422 18.56 0.83 2.59
C ASN A 422 17.98 2.23 2.83
N ALA A 423 18.67 3.09 3.59
CA ALA A 423 18.20 4.44 3.85
C ALA A 423 18.11 5.32 2.58
N GLU A 424 19.00 5.10 1.60
CA GLU A 424 18.96 5.79 0.30
C GLU A 424 17.71 5.41 -0.51
N PHE A 425 17.38 4.12 -0.59
CA PHE A 425 16.14 3.65 -1.22
C PHE A 425 14.89 4.05 -0.44
N ASP A 426 14.93 4.02 0.89
CA ASP A 426 13.82 4.43 1.75
C ASP A 426 13.53 5.93 1.61
N LEU A 427 14.56 6.78 1.46
CA LEU A 427 14.40 8.21 1.19
C LEU A 427 13.68 8.45 -0.15
N THR A 428 14.11 7.76 -1.21
CA THR A 428 13.49 7.87 -2.53
C THR A 428 12.02 7.42 -2.48
N LEU A 429 11.72 6.34 -1.76
CA LEU A 429 10.36 5.87 -1.57
C LEU A 429 9.51 6.83 -0.72
N ALA A 430 10.08 7.45 0.32
CA ALA A 430 9.37 8.43 1.14
C ALA A 430 8.99 9.69 0.32
N GLN A 431 9.88 10.13 -0.59
CA GLN A 431 9.58 11.20 -1.53
C GLN A 431 8.40 10.84 -2.45
N ALA A 432 8.44 9.64 -3.04
CA ALA A 432 7.34 9.17 -3.88
C ALA A 432 6.01 9.03 -3.11
N ARG A 433 6.06 8.55 -1.87
CA ARG A 433 4.88 8.48 -1.00
C ARG A 433 4.29 9.85 -0.67
N THR A 434 5.15 10.86 -0.48
CA THR A 434 4.70 12.23 -0.24
C THR A 434 3.97 12.79 -1.46
N LEU A 435 4.53 12.61 -2.67
CA LEU A 435 3.90 13.02 -3.92
C LEU A 435 2.59 12.26 -4.18
N ALA A 436 2.55 10.96 -3.92
CA ALA A 436 1.33 10.16 -4.06
C ALA A 436 0.23 10.59 -3.06
N ALA A 437 0.60 10.94 -1.81
CA ALA A 437 -0.35 11.47 -0.84
C ALA A 437 -0.96 12.81 -1.27
N MET A 438 -0.21 13.60 -2.05
CA MET A 438 -0.67 14.83 -2.68
C MET A 438 -1.42 14.60 -4.02
N GLY A 439 -1.52 13.35 -4.52
CA GLY A 439 -2.09 13.03 -5.83
C GLY A 439 -1.27 13.55 -7.00
N GLN A 440 0.04 13.70 -6.83
CA GLN A 440 0.93 14.33 -7.82
C GLN A 440 2.03 13.41 -8.36
N LEU A 441 2.11 12.16 -7.91
CA LEU A 441 3.19 11.26 -8.31
C LEU A 441 3.16 10.95 -9.82
N MET A 442 1.96 10.67 -10.36
CA MET A 442 1.80 10.46 -11.80
C MET A 442 2.23 11.66 -12.62
N HIS A 443 1.81 12.86 -12.20
CA HIS A 443 2.14 14.11 -12.89
C HIS A 443 3.66 14.38 -12.86
N THR A 444 4.28 14.22 -11.70
CA THR A 444 5.74 14.40 -11.52
C THR A 444 6.56 13.43 -12.37
N LEU A 445 6.08 12.21 -12.55
CA LEU A 445 6.74 11.21 -13.39
C LEU A 445 6.39 11.32 -14.88
N GLU A 446 5.58 12.33 -15.26
CA GLU A 446 5.08 12.51 -16.62
C GLU A 446 4.36 11.27 -17.19
N VAL A 447 3.71 10.52 -16.30
CA VAL A 447 2.99 9.30 -16.65
C VAL A 447 1.53 9.64 -16.87
N VAL A 448 1.05 9.42 -18.09
CA VAL A 448 -0.30 9.80 -18.50
C VAL A 448 -1.04 8.61 -19.09
N ARG A 449 -2.31 8.51 -18.77
CA ARG A 449 -3.25 7.65 -19.47
C ARG A 449 -4.12 8.54 -20.36
N ASP A 450 -3.85 8.53 -21.66
CA ASP A 450 -4.46 9.44 -22.66
C ASP A 450 -5.99 9.31 -22.77
N ASP A 451 -6.57 8.21 -22.29
CA ASP A 451 -8.01 7.94 -22.34
C ASP A 451 -8.78 8.46 -21.11
N ILE A 452 -8.09 9.00 -20.09
CA ILE A 452 -8.74 9.65 -18.93
C ILE A 452 -9.07 11.10 -19.30
N PRO A 453 -10.37 11.48 -19.32
CA PRO A 453 -10.75 12.86 -19.60
C PRO A 453 -10.34 13.79 -18.46
N THR A 454 -10.14 15.06 -18.77
CA THR A 454 -9.96 16.11 -17.77
C THR A 454 -11.30 16.50 -17.12
N LEU A 455 -11.29 17.11 -15.94
CA LEU A 455 -12.49 17.63 -15.27
C LEU A 455 -13.25 18.61 -16.19
N ALA A 456 -12.55 19.47 -16.92
CA ALA A 456 -13.16 20.42 -17.86
C ALA A 456 -13.89 19.71 -19.01
N GLU A 457 -13.36 18.60 -19.55
CA GLU A 457 -14.02 17.77 -20.56
C GLU A 457 -15.26 17.05 -20.01
N LEU A 458 -15.30 16.80 -18.71
CA LEU A 458 -16.47 16.26 -18.02
C LEU A 458 -17.52 17.33 -17.71
N GLY A 459 -17.21 18.63 -17.98
CA GLY A 459 -18.11 19.76 -17.75
C GLY A 459 -18.09 20.30 -16.34
N TYR A 460 -17.01 20.06 -15.58
CA TYR A 460 -16.83 20.55 -14.22
C TYR A 460 -15.74 21.63 -14.18
N ASP A 461 -15.99 22.65 -13.37
CA ASP A 461 -15.08 23.76 -13.13
C ASP A 461 -14.41 23.59 -11.76
N ASP A 462 -13.09 23.79 -11.66
CA ASP A 462 -12.33 23.67 -10.39
C ASP A 462 -12.92 24.54 -9.27
N ALA A 463 -13.58 25.65 -9.64
CA ALA A 463 -14.22 26.56 -8.69
C ALA A 463 -15.37 25.93 -7.89
N THR A 464 -16.00 24.85 -8.39
CA THR A 464 -17.12 24.18 -7.70
C THR A 464 -16.67 23.27 -6.56
N LEU A 465 -15.40 22.85 -6.58
CA LEU A 465 -14.81 21.97 -5.56
C LEU A 465 -14.31 22.74 -4.32
N SER A 466 -14.03 24.04 -4.47
CA SER A 466 -13.32 24.84 -3.45
C SER A 466 -14.12 25.18 -2.19
N ALA A 467 -15.45 25.20 -2.25
CA ALA A 467 -16.28 25.69 -1.13
C ALA A 467 -16.39 24.70 0.06
N GLU A 468 -16.14 23.42 -0.16
CA GLU A 468 -16.23 22.36 0.87
C GLU A 468 -14.86 21.78 1.28
N MET A 469 -13.76 22.34 0.76
CA MET A 469 -12.38 21.90 1.04
C MET A 469 -11.79 22.43 2.36
N ALA A 470 -12.57 23.07 3.23
CA ALA A 470 -12.09 23.63 4.49
C ALA A 470 -11.70 22.51 5.48
N CYS A 471 -10.48 22.01 5.36
CA CYS A 471 -9.83 21.13 6.32
C CYS A 471 -8.71 21.87 7.05
N GLY A 472 -8.59 21.66 8.37
CA GLY A 472 -7.46 22.21 9.13
C GLY A 472 -6.15 21.54 8.74
N THR A 473 -5.12 22.35 8.47
CA THR A 473 -3.76 21.87 8.17
C THR A 473 -2.93 21.61 9.44
N GLU A 474 -3.45 21.95 10.61
CA GLU A 474 -2.75 21.84 11.89
C GLU A 474 -2.33 20.40 12.19
N GLY A 475 -1.08 20.25 12.61
CA GLY A 475 -0.50 18.96 12.97
C GLY A 475 0.69 19.10 13.92
N PRO A 476 1.33 17.98 14.29
CA PRO A 476 2.57 18.02 15.04
C PRO A 476 3.62 18.86 14.31
N ARG A 477 4.43 19.59 15.05
CA ARG A 477 5.59 20.27 14.46
C ARG A 477 6.49 19.22 13.80
N GLY A 478 7.16 19.63 12.70
CA GLY A 478 8.12 18.77 12.01
C GLY A 478 9.17 18.21 12.97
N PHE A 479 9.63 17.00 12.71
CA PHE A 479 10.70 16.36 13.51
C PHE A 479 11.95 17.24 13.50
N ASN A 480 12.50 17.51 14.71
CA ASN A 480 13.79 18.16 14.89
C ASN A 480 14.59 17.38 15.91
N LEU A 481 15.73 16.84 15.50
CA LEU A 481 16.62 16.06 16.37
C LEU A 481 17.13 16.86 17.57
N GLU A 482 17.33 18.18 17.43
CA GLU A 482 17.80 19.05 18.51
C GLU A 482 16.85 19.09 19.71
N ASP A 483 15.53 18.92 19.50
CA ASP A 483 14.55 18.89 20.57
C ASP A 483 14.72 17.66 21.47
N PHE A 484 15.23 16.56 20.93
CA PHE A 484 15.49 15.30 21.64
C PHE A 484 16.91 15.21 22.23
N THR A 485 17.85 15.97 21.69
CA THR A 485 19.24 16.01 22.19
C THR A 485 19.50 17.15 23.16
N ARG A 486 18.52 18.03 23.37
CA ARG A 486 18.63 19.17 24.29
C ARG A 486 18.86 18.70 25.72
N GLY A 487 20.04 19.02 26.28
CA GLY A 487 20.47 18.58 27.61
C GLY A 487 21.35 17.33 27.65
N ILE A 488 21.57 16.68 26.51
CA ILE A 488 22.64 15.69 26.36
C ILE A 488 23.91 16.47 26.07
N SER A 489 24.93 16.38 26.96
CA SER A 489 26.23 17.05 26.77
C SER A 489 26.78 16.67 25.39
N SER A 490 26.99 17.65 24.53
CA SER A 490 27.66 17.40 23.24
C SER A 490 29.06 16.89 23.52
N LEU A 491 29.33 15.66 23.12
CA LEU A 491 30.72 15.19 23.02
C LEU A 491 31.44 16.13 22.05
N PRO A 492 32.71 16.50 22.34
CA PRO A 492 33.46 17.36 21.42
C PRO A 492 33.45 16.75 20.02
N THR A 493 33.15 17.56 19.04
CA THR A 493 33.18 17.12 17.64
C THR A 493 34.57 16.68 17.25
N ARG A 494 34.70 15.84 16.23
CA ARG A 494 36.01 15.41 15.70
C ARG A 494 36.91 16.60 15.36
N ALA A 495 36.35 17.71 14.93
CA ALA A 495 37.08 18.95 14.68
C ALA A 495 37.69 19.51 15.96
N ASP A 496 36.94 19.49 17.07
CA ASP A 496 37.42 19.95 18.40
C ASP A 496 38.50 19.02 18.96
N MET A 497 38.39 17.69 18.71
CA MET A 497 39.41 16.72 19.11
C MET A 497 40.69 16.84 18.29
N LEU A 498 40.63 17.16 17.00
CA LEU A 498 41.77 17.37 16.15
C LEU A 498 42.51 18.71 16.42
N THR A 499 41.76 19.75 16.80
CA THR A 499 42.34 21.01 17.22
C THR A 499 42.98 20.93 18.60
N SER A 500 42.44 20.14 19.51
CA SER A 500 43.06 19.88 20.83
C SER A 500 44.30 18.98 20.75
N ALA A 501 44.41 18.10 19.75
CA ALA A 501 45.58 17.25 19.53
C ALA A 501 46.79 17.99 18.88
N SER A 502 46.59 19.16 18.31
CA SER A 502 47.65 19.96 17.67
C SER A 502 48.41 20.91 18.61
N VAL A 503 48.02 21.00 19.89
CA VAL A 503 48.65 21.90 20.91
C VAL A 503 49.33 21.10 22.04
N GLY A 504 50.01 20.02 21.73
CA GLY A 504 50.70 19.23 22.74
C GLY A 504 51.88 18.43 22.17
N SER A 505 52.92 19.12 21.68
CA SER A 505 54.22 18.49 21.57
C SER A 505 55.01 18.77 22.85
N GLU A 506 55.06 17.83 23.80
CA GLU A 506 56.22 17.65 24.69
C GLU A 506 56.05 16.43 25.60
N GLN A 507 57.02 15.54 25.47
CA GLN A 507 57.62 14.57 26.40
C GLN A 507 56.86 13.26 26.76
N PRO A 508 57.56 12.11 26.73
CA PRO A 508 56.99 10.82 27.10
C PRO A 508 56.97 10.66 28.65
N VAL A 509 55.78 10.55 29.20
CA VAL A 509 55.62 10.19 30.63
C VAL A 509 55.60 8.68 30.75
N ILE A 510 56.58 8.16 31.50
CA ILE A 510 56.71 6.78 31.94
C ILE A 510 55.46 6.42 32.80
N MET A 511 54.71 5.44 32.38
CA MET A 511 53.57 4.92 33.15
C MET A 511 54.02 4.16 34.39
N SER A 512 53.73 4.72 35.56
CA SER A 512 53.75 4.02 36.84
C SER A 512 52.41 3.29 37.02
N GLN A 513 52.48 2.09 37.57
CA GLN A 513 51.30 1.23 37.87
C GLN A 513 50.27 1.93 38.78
N PRO A 514 48.99 1.68 38.62
CA PRO A 514 47.98 2.22 39.54
C PRO A 514 47.94 1.46 40.83
N GLN A 515 48.04 2.23 41.91
CA GLN A 515 47.78 1.81 43.29
C GLN A 515 46.25 1.73 43.53
N GLU A 516 45.85 0.61 44.11
CA GLU A 516 44.51 0.35 44.61
C GLU A 516 44.14 1.35 45.71
N SER A 517 43.10 2.14 45.53
CA SER A 517 42.47 2.87 46.64
C SER A 517 40.94 2.65 46.57
N ALA A 518 40.49 1.97 47.62
CA ALA A 518 39.10 1.73 47.92
C ALA A 518 38.34 3.04 48.12
N LEU A 519 37.28 3.25 47.36
CA LEU A 519 36.16 4.13 47.75
C LEU A 519 34.84 3.45 47.40
N SER A 520 34.21 3.02 48.50
CA SER A 520 32.84 2.57 48.56
C SER A 520 31.88 3.64 48.04
N SER A 521 31.18 3.35 46.96
CA SER A 521 29.87 3.96 46.69
C SER A 521 28.93 2.91 46.05
N LYS A 522 27.82 2.78 46.70
CA LYS A 522 26.68 1.91 46.42
C LYS A 522 26.23 2.11 44.96
N ALA A 523 26.68 1.25 44.06
CA ALA A 523 26.11 1.10 42.76
C ALA A 523 25.05 -0.01 42.83
N GLU A 524 23.83 0.34 42.57
CA GLU A 524 22.73 -0.59 42.36
C GLU A 524 23.13 -1.61 41.31
N ARG A 525 23.14 -2.86 41.72
CA ARG A 525 23.35 -4.01 40.85
C ARG A 525 22.13 -4.15 39.97
N SER A 526 22.27 -3.96 38.64
CA SER A 526 21.42 -4.66 37.70
C SER A 526 21.56 -6.17 37.97
N PRO A 527 20.47 -6.90 38.14
CA PRO A 527 20.55 -8.34 38.34
C PRO A 527 21.12 -8.96 37.06
N ALA A 528 22.17 -9.77 37.24
CA ALA A 528 22.69 -10.63 36.19
C ALA A 528 21.53 -11.47 35.65
N ALA A 529 21.38 -11.53 34.30
CA ALA A 529 20.39 -12.36 33.64
C ALA A 529 20.68 -13.83 34.01
N GLU A 530 19.87 -14.42 34.89
CA GLU A 530 19.86 -15.86 35.07
C GLU A 530 19.25 -16.49 33.81
N ILE A 531 20.02 -17.35 33.15
CA ILE A 531 19.53 -18.11 31.98
C ILE A 531 18.45 -19.06 32.48
N GLY A 532 17.18 -18.79 32.09
CA GLY A 532 16.04 -19.60 32.51
C GLY A 532 14.82 -19.34 31.63
N LEU A 533 13.79 -20.17 31.80
CA LEU A 533 12.49 -19.94 31.13
C LEU A 533 11.68 -18.92 31.93
N TYR A 534 11.09 -17.98 31.25
CA TYR A 534 10.25 -16.94 31.82
C TYR A 534 8.92 -16.86 31.08
N ILE A 535 7.89 -16.36 31.74
CA ILE A 535 6.62 -16.06 31.09
C ILE A 535 6.45 -14.56 31.03
N GLN A 536 6.40 -14.00 29.82
CA GLN A 536 6.10 -12.60 29.62
C GLN A 536 4.59 -12.39 29.70
N VAL A 537 4.15 -11.52 30.61
CA VAL A 537 2.73 -11.29 30.91
C VAL A 537 2.24 -10.00 30.26
N ALA A 538 3.06 -8.96 30.25
CA ALA A 538 2.67 -7.67 29.66
C ALA A 538 3.90 -6.89 29.18
N SER A 539 3.63 -5.91 28.29
CA SER A 539 4.59 -4.88 27.86
C SER A 539 3.89 -3.53 27.99
N LEU A 540 4.36 -2.68 28.91
CA LEU A 540 3.72 -1.44 29.32
C LEU A 540 4.62 -0.24 29.03
N SER A 541 4.03 0.91 28.71
CA SER A 541 4.78 2.14 28.42
C SER A 541 5.21 2.92 29.68
N ALA A 542 4.59 2.65 30.85
CA ALA A 542 4.89 3.32 32.12
C ALA A 542 5.49 2.34 33.11
N ILE A 543 6.64 2.71 33.71
CA ILE A 543 7.37 1.87 34.68
C ILE A 543 6.55 1.61 35.95
N GLU A 544 5.84 2.60 36.46
CA GLU A 544 5.06 2.48 37.69
C GLU A 544 3.93 1.45 37.56
N ARG A 545 3.32 1.35 36.36
CA ARG A 545 2.30 0.34 36.06
C ARG A 545 2.89 -1.05 35.90
N ALA A 546 4.09 -1.14 35.36
CA ALA A 546 4.79 -2.41 35.20
C ALA A 546 5.22 -2.96 36.58
N GLU A 547 5.74 -2.13 37.48
CA GLU A 547 6.08 -2.49 38.85
C GLU A 547 4.85 -2.91 39.68
N GLN A 548 3.77 -2.14 39.60
CA GLN A 548 2.50 -2.51 40.26
C GLN A 548 1.95 -3.86 39.77
N LEU A 549 2.03 -4.13 38.48
CA LEU A 549 1.61 -5.41 37.91
C LEU A 549 2.53 -6.55 38.38
N SER A 550 3.84 -6.31 38.39
CA SER A 550 4.85 -7.25 38.87
C SER A 550 4.58 -7.66 40.32
N ASP A 551 4.38 -6.69 41.22
CA ASP A 551 4.07 -6.92 42.63
C ASP A 551 2.76 -7.70 42.82
N GLN A 552 1.69 -7.33 42.07
CA GLN A 552 0.41 -8.02 42.13
C GLN A 552 0.50 -9.49 41.67
N LEU A 553 1.31 -9.77 40.66
CA LEU A 553 1.48 -11.12 40.12
C LEU A 553 2.37 -11.94 41.05
N SER A 554 3.41 -11.37 41.63
CA SER A 554 4.27 -12.02 42.63
C SER A 554 3.48 -12.43 43.86
N ASP A 555 2.63 -11.53 44.38
CA ASP A 555 1.78 -11.80 45.56
C ASP A 555 0.72 -12.89 45.28
N LYS A 556 0.13 -12.92 44.07
CA LYS A 556 -0.91 -13.89 43.75
C LYS A 556 -0.41 -15.28 43.41
N LEU A 557 0.76 -15.36 42.79
CA LEU A 557 1.33 -16.60 42.29
C LEU A 557 2.41 -17.20 43.16
N GLY A 558 2.95 -16.40 44.12
CA GLY A 558 4.06 -16.83 44.97
C GLY A 558 5.35 -17.13 44.18
N SER A 559 5.48 -16.52 43.00
CA SER A 559 6.60 -16.70 42.09
C SER A 559 7.32 -15.37 41.88
N ASP A 560 8.64 -15.42 41.71
CA ASP A 560 9.40 -14.22 41.45
C ASP A 560 9.01 -13.57 40.14
N SER A 561 8.89 -12.26 40.15
CA SER A 561 8.60 -11.46 38.94
C SER A 561 9.66 -10.38 38.74
N ARG A 562 9.90 -10.02 37.49
CA ARG A 562 10.87 -8.96 37.15
C ARG A 562 10.30 -8.01 36.10
N VAL A 563 10.73 -6.74 36.20
CA VAL A 563 10.45 -5.71 35.21
C VAL A 563 11.77 -5.28 34.59
N TYR A 564 11.82 -5.24 33.25
CA TYR A 564 12.98 -4.71 32.54
C TYR A 564 12.59 -3.88 31.32
N ALA A 565 13.40 -2.87 31.03
CA ALA A 565 13.19 -2.00 29.88
C ALA A 565 13.64 -2.69 28.57
N HIS A 566 12.78 -2.67 27.54
CA HIS A 566 13.11 -3.19 26.23
C HIS A 566 12.37 -2.40 25.13
N ALA A 567 13.11 -1.84 24.18
CA ALA A 567 12.58 -1.10 23.03
C ALA A 567 11.54 0.00 23.41
N GLY A 568 11.81 0.76 24.47
CA GLY A 568 10.95 1.86 24.92
C GLY A 568 9.74 1.46 25.77
N ASN A 569 9.56 0.17 26.05
CA ASN A 569 8.52 -0.35 26.92
C ASN A 569 9.12 -1.12 28.10
N TYR A 570 8.32 -1.32 29.15
CA TYR A 570 8.66 -2.12 30.33
C TYR A 570 7.95 -3.46 30.26
N ARG A 571 8.73 -4.55 30.19
CA ARG A 571 8.24 -5.92 30.13
C ARG A 571 8.15 -6.51 31.54
N VAL A 572 7.02 -7.11 31.86
CA VAL A 572 6.78 -7.85 33.10
C VAL A 572 6.90 -9.33 32.83
N GLN A 573 7.83 -10.00 33.50
CA GLN A 573 8.10 -11.43 33.36
C GLN A 573 8.07 -12.12 34.71
N ILE A 574 7.56 -13.37 34.74
CA ILE A 574 7.51 -14.25 35.90
C ILE A 574 8.49 -15.40 35.67
N GLY A 575 9.31 -15.72 36.66
CA GLY A 575 10.32 -16.76 36.65
C GLY A 575 11.63 -16.35 37.32
N PRO A 576 12.69 -17.18 37.23
CA PRO A 576 12.87 -18.31 36.30
C PRO A 576 12.03 -19.55 36.67
N VAL A 577 11.51 -20.26 35.67
CA VAL A 577 10.72 -21.46 35.83
C VAL A 577 11.58 -22.68 35.48
N PRO A 578 11.58 -23.74 36.30
CA PRO A 578 12.57 -24.82 36.21
C PRO A 578 12.36 -25.74 34.99
N SER A 579 11.16 -25.86 34.47
CA SER A 579 10.89 -26.69 33.30
C SER A 579 9.86 -26.10 32.32
N LEU A 580 9.88 -26.57 31.07
CA LEU A 580 8.91 -26.16 30.05
C LEU A 580 7.46 -26.57 30.43
N THR A 581 7.30 -27.68 31.12
CA THR A 581 5.99 -28.16 31.59
C THR A 581 5.42 -27.21 32.65
N ASP A 582 6.26 -26.78 33.61
CA ASP A 582 5.85 -25.83 34.63
C ASP A 582 5.55 -24.47 34.04
N ALA A 583 6.31 -24.04 33.03
CA ALA A 583 6.06 -22.81 32.29
C ALA A 583 4.72 -22.83 31.56
N GLN A 584 4.36 -23.93 30.91
CA GLN A 584 3.07 -24.10 30.25
C GLN A 584 1.89 -24.11 31.24
N GLN A 585 2.07 -24.74 32.40
CA GLN A 585 1.04 -24.77 33.44
C GLN A 585 0.84 -23.37 34.07
N LEU A 586 1.90 -22.63 34.30
CA LEU A 586 1.84 -21.26 34.79
C LEU A 586 1.27 -20.30 33.76
N GLN A 587 1.59 -20.50 32.47
CA GLN A 587 0.98 -19.76 31.37
C GLN A 587 -0.55 -19.97 31.32
N GLN A 588 -1.01 -21.21 31.44
CA GLN A 588 -2.45 -21.51 31.49
C GLN A 588 -3.13 -20.82 32.67
N THR A 589 -2.51 -20.86 33.84
CA THR A 589 -3.01 -20.18 35.05
C THR A 589 -3.14 -18.67 34.83
N LEU A 590 -2.16 -18.04 34.17
CA LEU A 590 -2.18 -16.62 33.83
C LEU A 590 -3.29 -16.30 32.82
N GLN A 591 -3.52 -17.16 31.83
CA GLN A 591 -4.62 -17.01 30.88
C GLN A 591 -5.98 -17.10 31.57
N ASP A 592 -6.15 -18.03 32.50
CA ASP A 592 -7.37 -18.18 33.31
C ASP A 592 -7.62 -16.98 34.24
N MET A 593 -6.54 -16.28 34.65
CA MET A 593 -6.60 -15.04 35.41
C MET A 593 -6.88 -13.79 34.56
N GLY A 594 -7.04 -13.93 33.24
CA GLY A 594 -7.36 -12.84 32.31
C GLY A 594 -6.16 -12.26 31.54
N TYR A 595 -4.97 -12.84 31.67
CA TYR A 595 -3.77 -12.43 30.90
C TYR A 595 -3.62 -13.31 29.64
N GLY A 596 -4.56 -13.19 28.71
CA GLY A 596 -4.66 -14.04 27.51
C GLY A 596 -3.44 -14.02 26.59
N ASP A 597 -2.66 -12.93 26.62
CA ASP A 597 -1.47 -12.73 25.78
C ASP A 597 -0.15 -13.20 26.44
N ALA A 598 -0.21 -13.90 27.59
CA ALA A 598 0.96 -14.42 28.26
C ALA A 598 1.64 -15.54 27.45
N PHE A 599 2.96 -15.45 27.24
CA PHE A 599 3.73 -16.44 26.48
C PHE A 599 5.09 -16.75 27.10
N VAL A 600 5.60 -17.97 26.87
CA VAL A 600 6.91 -18.44 27.35
C VAL A 600 8.03 -17.82 26.53
N THR A 601 9.07 -17.32 27.19
CA THR A 601 10.27 -16.72 26.58
C THR A 601 11.53 -17.20 27.28
N ASN A 602 12.65 -17.19 26.59
CA ASN A 602 13.96 -17.40 27.20
C ASN A 602 14.45 -16.05 27.75
N GLY A 603 14.87 -16.04 29.00
CA GLY A 603 15.33 -14.85 29.68
C GLY A 603 16.76 -14.45 29.36
#